data_300003348e044d1d6a2a91b5838e551f
#
_entry.id   300003348e044d1d6a2a91b5838e551f
#
_cell.length_a   1.000
_cell.length_b   1.000
_cell.length_c   1.000
_cell.angle_alpha   90.00
_cell.angle_beta   90.00
_cell.angle_gamma   90.00
#
_symmetry.space_group_name_H-M   'P 1'
#
loop_
_entity.id
_entity.type
_entity.pdbx_description
1 polymer ?
#
loop_
_entity_poly.entity_id
_entity_poly.type
_entity_poly.pdbx_seq_one_letter_code
_entity_poly.pdbx_strand_id
1 'polypeptide(L)'
;MDHQKIISLLGRINEIISPIEHETDLDRDRYALLKGDSLFSGNLGLVIYHMNYYTIFNDSSSKDRSLNLLQDILYRVEEGTSTLSNYTLSYGLSGLGIVINQLISEQFIDDGDIDLGNLDELIYEWIIDRIKNNDSEFMHGAFGAIRYLSTNSKNTTISTLKFEELVKLLMSKSITSDHEGVYFDLFNKFIPEYPKNTINLSLSHGLSGILVILLDLIDKGLIGEAYKNLAYDIAKYLNGKIEDVNFEKKIYCHADSVVSPDIKGRRNTRLAWCYGDLNQVLAFLRMGQTFQDQYYLSLSHKIGLTTTYRKDFEQTYISDSQFCHGTSGMVEIYRYLYEQTSISEYLDAKNYWLNKTVEYIETELDSGYYTEKKRTAELLEGLIGVALVLLSEVGKSQDQKLSWNNIFLLN
;
A
#
# COMPACT_ATOMS: atom_id res chain seq x y z
N MET A 1 6.34 -19.74 16.50
CA MET A 1 4.94 -19.29 16.77
C MET A 1 4.00 -20.47 16.62
N ASP A 2 2.94 -20.53 17.41
CA ASP A 2 1.92 -21.59 17.34
C ASP A 2 0.96 -21.29 16.17
N HIS A 3 1.07 -22.07 15.09
CA HIS A 3 0.21 -21.96 13.92
C HIS A 3 -1.27 -22.20 14.24
N GLN A 4 -1.56 -23.09 15.21
CA GLN A 4 -2.94 -23.36 15.63
C GLN A 4 -3.59 -22.12 16.24
N LYS A 5 -2.81 -21.31 16.98
CA LYS A 5 -3.29 -20.03 17.52
C LYS A 5 -3.65 -19.05 16.40
N ILE A 6 -2.82 -18.94 15.36
CA ILE A 6 -3.12 -18.06 14.20
C ILE A 6 -4.40 -18.52 13.50
N ILE A 7 -4.56 -19.82 13.24
CA ILE A 7 -5.76 -20.38 12.61
C ILE A 7 -7.01 -20.11 13.46
N SER A 8 -6.91 -20.25 14.79
CA SER A 8 -8.01 -19.93 15.70
C SER A 8 -8.41 -18.45 15.64
N LEU A 9 -7.44 -17.53 15.59
CA LEU A 9 -7.69 -16.09 15.44
C LEU A 9 -8.36 -15.77 14.10
N LEU A 10 -7.88 -16.38 13.00
CA LEU A 10 -8.50 -16.23 11.68
C LEU A 10 -9.95 -16.73 11.68
N GLY A 11 -10.27 -17.84 12.38
CA GLY A 11 -11.65 -18.31 12.56
C GLY A 11 -12.52 -17.27 13.26
N ARG A 12 -12.04 -16.69 14.38
CA ARG A 12 -12.76 -15.62 15.11
C ARG A 12 -12.96 -14.36 14.24
N ILE A 13 -11.95 -13.96 13.48
CA ILE A 13 -12.05 -12.82 12.57
C ILE A 13 -13.12 -13.11 11.50
N ASN A 14 -13.11 -14.31 10.92
CA ASN A 14 -14.08 -14.70 9.91
C ASN A 14 -15.53 -14.71 10.46
N GLU A 15 -15.75 -15.15 11.70
CA GLU A 15 -17.05 -15.06 12.37
C GLU A 15 -17.55 -13.61 12.54
N ILE A 16 -16.67 -12.66 12.74
CA ILE A 16 -17.02 -11.24 12.87
C ILE A 16 -17.31 -10.61 11.49
N ILE A 17 -16.59 -11.03 10.45
CA ILE A 17 -16.73 -10.49 9.09
C ILE A 17 -17.97 -11.07 8.38
N SER A 18 -18.24 -12.37 8.52
CA SER A 18 -19.31 -13.08 7.82
C SER A 18 -20.74 -12.47 7.97
N PRO A 19 -21.19 -11.98 9.14
CA PRO A 19 -22.50 -11.36 9.26
C PRO A 19 -22.62 -10.03 8.49
N ILE A 20 -21.52 -9.33 8.25
CA ILE A 20 -21.52 -8.03 7.57
C ILE A 20 -21.92 -8.18 6.09
N GLU A 21 -21.69 -9.34 5.51
CA GLU A 21 -21.95 -9.66 4.11
C GLU A 21 -23.39 -10.10 3.82
N HIS A 22 -24.09 -10.62 4.81
CA HIS A 22 -25.40 -11.22 4.64
C HIS A 22 -26.58 -10.27 4.86
N GLU A 23 -26.33 -9.05 5.31
CA GLU A 23 -27.41 -8.09 5.52
C GLU A 23 -27.72 -7.32 4.24
N THR A 24 -28.42 -8.01 3.33
CA THR A 24 -28.99 -7.46 2.09
C THR A 24 -30.17 -6.49 2.33
N ASP A 25 -30.62 -6.32 3.56
CA ASP A 25 -31.64 -5.35 3.90
C ASP A 25 -31.03 -3.97 4.19
N LEU A 26 -31.08 -3.14 3.20
CA LEU A 26 -31.31 -1.69 3.07
C LEU A 26 -31.25 -0.81 4.35
N ASP A 27 -30.49 -1.19 5.36
CA ASP A 27 -30.10 -0.25 6.39
C ASP A 27 -28.95 0.62 5.88
N ARG A 28 -29.33 1.76 5.27
CA ARG A 28 -28.39 2.76 4.74
C ARG A 28 -27.35 3.20 5.76
N ASP A 29 -27.64 3.07 7.05
CA ASP A 29 -26.72 3.41 8.14
C ASP A 29 -25.62 2.33 8.30
N ARG A 30 -25.88 1.06 7.94
CA ARG A 30 -24.84 0.00 7.91
C ARG A 30 -23.95 0.05 6.68
N TYR A 31 -24.46 0.51 5.56
CA TYR A 31 -23.63 0.81 4.38
C TYR A 31 -22.56 1.87 4.70
N ALA A 32 -22.86 2.79 5.63
CA ALA A 32 -21.87 3.73 6.18
C ALA A 32 -20.76 3.03 6.99
N LEU A 33 -20.98 1.82 7.52
CA LEU A 33 -19.97 1.04 8.25
C LEU A 33 -18.89 0.49 7.33
N LEU A 34 -19.25 0.10 6.09
CA LEU A 34 -18.34 -0.43 5.09
C LEU A 34 -17.69 0.64 4.21
N LYS A 35 -17.99 1.94 4.44
CA LYS A 35 -17.59 3.04 3.54
C LYS A 35 -17.75 2.69 2.06
N GLY A 36 -18.80 1.93 1.72
CA GLY A 36 -19.17 1.51 0.37
C GLY A 36 -18.22 0.50 -0.27
N ASP A 37 -17.89 0.72 -1.55
CA ASP A 37 -17.17 -0.23 -2.39
C ASP A 37 -15.66 0.01 -2.44
N SER A 38 -15.11 0.94 -1.66
CA SER A 38 -13.70 1.34 -1.73
C SER A 38 -12.72 0.19 -1.41
N LEU A 39 -11.48 0.30 -1.92
CA LEU A 39 -10.44 -0.73 -1.73
C LEU A 39 -9.99 -0.83 -0.28
N PHE A 40 -9.64 0.29 0.35
CA PHE A 40 -9.01 0.27 1.67
C PHE A 40 -10.02 0.28 2.83
N SER A 41 -11.27 0.64 2.58
CA SER A 41 -12.27 0.80 3.64
C SER A 41 -13.63 0.20 3.29
N GLY A 42 -13.72 -0.66 2.26
CA GLY A 42 -15.00 -1.16 1.77
C GLY A 42 -14.97 -2.56 1.14
N ASN A 43 -15.98 -2.85 0.33
CA ASN A 43 -16.24 -4.17 -0.22
C ASN A 43 -15.11 -4.74 -1.08
N LEU A 44 -14.33 -3.92 -1.79
CA LEU A 44 -13.16 -4.41 -2.54
C LEU A 44 -12.10 -5.04 -1.63
N GLY A 45 -11.94 -4.55 -0.40
CA GLY A 45 -11.07 -5.18 0.60
C GLY A 45 -11.57 -6.57 1.01
N LEU A 46 -12.90 -6.75 1.15
CA LEU A 46 -13.52 -8.04 1.43
C LEU A 46 -13.36 -9.04 0.27
N VAL A 47 -13.47 -8.58 -0.98
CA VAL A 47 -13.19 -9.42 -2.16
C VAL A 47 -11.80 -10.03 -2.07
N ILE A 48 -10.77 -9.20 -1.77
CA ILE A 48 -9.39 -9.67 -1.59
C ILE A 48 -9.24 -10.62 -0.41
N TYR A 49 -9.89 -10.33 0.71
CA TYR A 49 -9.85 -11.19 1.88
C TYR A 49 -10.38 -12.59 1.57
N HIS A 50 -11.57 -12.69 0.99
CA HIS A 50 -12.20 -13.98 0.69
C HIS A 50 -11.46 -14.78 -0.39
N MET A 51 -10.90 -14.11 -1.40
CA MET A 51 -10.02 -14.73 -2.37
C MET A 51 -8.82 -15.40 -1.67
N ASN A 52 -8.11 -14.65 -0.80
CA ASN A 52 -6.95 -15.18 -0.10
C ASN A 52 -7.31 -16.24 0.96
N TYR A 53 -8.45 -16.11 1.61
CA TYR A 53 -8.95 -17.12 2.55
C TYR A 53 -9.23 -18.45 1.84
N TYR A 54 -9.89 -18.41 0.66
CA TYR A 54 -10.07 -19.59 -0.18
C TYR A 54 -8.73 -20.21 -0.59
N THR A 55 -7.78 -19.40 -1.02
CA THR A 55 -6.45 -19.88 -1.44
C THR A 55 -5.74 -20.67 -0.34
N ILE A 56 -5.88 -20.25 0.93
CA ILE A 56 -5.22 -20.91 2.07
C ILE A 56 -6.01 -22.13 2.58
N PHE A 57 -7.32 -22.01 2.70
CA PHE A 57 -8.15 -23.03 3.35
C PHE A 57 -8.97 -23.89 2.39
N ASN A 58 -8.95 -23.59 1.09
CA ASN A 58 -9.80 -24.22 0.07
C ASN A 58 -11.30 -24.18 0.43
N ASP A 59 -11.73 -23.11 1.11
CA ASP A 59 -13.12 -22.90 1.51
C ASP A 59 -13.96 -22.34 0.36
N SER A 60 -14.73 -23.22 -0.31
CA SER A 60 -15.56 -22.85 -1.46
C SER A 60 -16.55 -21.73 -1.14
N SER A 61 -17.02 -21.61 0.10
CA SER A 61 -17.94 -20.55 0.49
C SER A 61 -17.26 -19.19 0.41
N SER A 62 -15.98 -19.08 0.76
CA SER A 62 -15.19 -17.84 0.60
C SER A 62 -14.97 -17.50 -0.87
N LYS A 63 -14.75 -18.50 -1.75
CA LYS A 63 -14.68 -18.26 -3.19
C LYS A 63 -15.98 -17.63 -3.72
N ASP A 64 -17.11 -18.24 -3.39
CA ASP A 64 -18.42 -17.75 -3.82
C ASP A 64 -18.69 -16.33 -3.30
N ARG A 65 -18.34 -16.04 -2.05
CA ARG A 65 -18.47 -14.69 -1.46
C ARG A 65 -17.63 -13.65 -2.20
N SER A 66 -16.35 -13.97 -2.49
CA SER A 66 -15.49 -13.08 -3.25
C SER A 66 -16.09 -12.70 -4.61
N LEU A 67 -16.59 -13.69 -5.35
CA LEU A 67 -17.19 -13.50 -6.67
C LEU A 67 -18.54 -12.76 -6.61
N ASN A 68 -19.40 -13.10 -5.65
CA ASN A 68 -20.68 -12.42 -5.46
C ASN A 68 -20.50 -10.95 -5.08
N LEU A 69 -19.57 -10.64 -4.15
CA LEU A 69 -19.24 -9.25 -3.81
C LEU A 69 -18.74 -8.47 -5.02
N LEU A 70 -17.87 -9.06 -5.83
CA LEU A 70 -17.40 -8.41 -7.06
C LEU A 70 -18.56 -8.14 -8.02
N GLN A 71 -19.42 -9.12 -8.23
CA GLN A 71 -20.60 -8.99 -9.11
C GLN A 71 -21.52 -7.86 -8.64
N ASP A 72 -21.77 -7.78 -7.34
CA ASP A 72 -22.59 -6.71 -6.75
C ASP A 72 -21.97 -5.34 -6.90
N ILE A 73 -20.63 -5.23 -6.76
CA ILE A 73 -19.90 -3.98 -7.01
C ILE A 73 -20.03 -3.56 -8.46
N LEU A 74 -19.79 -4.48 -9.40
CA LEU A 74 -19.91 -4.22 -10.84
C LEU A 74 -21.32 -3.77 -11.21
N TYR A 75 -22.35 -4.42 -10.70
CA TYR A 75 -23.74 -4.03 -10.89
C TYR A 75 -24.00 -2.60 -10.38
N ARG A 76 -23.51 -2.26 -9.17
CA ARG A 76 -23.66 -0.89 -8.64
C ARG A 76 -22.87 0.15 -9.45
N VAL A 77 -21.73 -0.21 -10.02
CA VAL A 77 -20.97 0.69 -10.91
C VAL A 77 -21.77 0.94 -12.19
N GLU A 78 -22.35 -0.08 -12.80
CA GLU A 78 -23.19 0.03 -14.01
C GLU A 78 -24.44 0.88 -13.77
N GLU A 79 -25.12 0.67 -12.65
CA GLU A 79 -26.31 1.44 -12.25
C GLU A 79 -26.00 2.86 -11.73
N GLY A 80 -24.72 3.23 -11.59
CA GLY A 80 -24.31 4.54 -11.06
C GLY A 80 -24.63 4.74 -9.57
N THR A 81 -24.80 3.66 -8.81
CA THR A 81 -25.12 3.66 -7.37
C THR A 81 -23.91 3.31 -6.50
N SER A 82 -22.79 2.91 -7.10
CA SER A 82 -21.54 2.62 -6.38
C SER A 82 -20.93 3.88 -5.76
N THR A 83 -20.22 3.70 -4.66
CA THR A 83 -19.42 4.76 -4.04
C THR A 83 -18.10 5.04 -4.77
N LEU A 84 -17.74 4.22 -5.77
CA LEU A 84 -16.56 4.41 -6.63
C LEU A 84 -16.80 5.55 -7.64
N SER A 85 -16.84 6.79 -7.16
CA SER A 85 -17.24 7.97 -7.92
C SER A 85 -16.09 8.71 -8.61
N ASN A 86 -14.87 8.19 -8.52
CA ASN A 86 -13.66 8.79 -9.11
C ASN A 86 -12.69 7.70 -9.58
N TYR A 87 -11.47 8.08 -9.98
CA TYR A 87 -10.48 7.14 -10.53
C TYR A 87 -9.27 6.92 -9.61
N THR A 88 -9.36 7.26 -8.33
CA THR A 88 -8.27 7.03 -7.37
C THR A 88 -8.09 5.54 -7.06
N LEU A 89 -6.93 5.19 -6.50
CA LEU A 89 -6.70 3.84 -5.99
C LEU A 89 -7.58 3.54 -4.77
N SER A 90 -7.64 4.47 -3.82
CA SER A 90 -8.30 4.24 -2.53
C SER A 90 -9.82 4.14 -2.62
N TYR A 91 -10.45 5.08 -3.34
CA TYR A 91 -11.91 5.29 -3.34
C TYR A 91 -12.50 5.26 -4.74
N GLY A 92 -11.76 4.78 -5.73
CA GLY A 92 -12.15 4.89 -7.12
C GLY A 92 -11.95 3.63 -7.94
N LEU A 93 -12.21 3.78 -9.23
CA LEU A 93 -12.22 2.69 -10.21
C LEU A 93 -10.83 2.09 -10.45
N SER A 94 -9.72 2.79 -10.17
CA SER A 94 -8.39 2.16 -10.21
C SER A 94 -8.24 1.07 -9.15
N GLY A 95 -8.87 1.23 -7.97
CA GLY A 95 -8.92 0.19 -6.96
C GLY A 95 -9.69 -1.05 -7.43
N LEU A 96 -10.84 -0.86 -8.08
CA LEU A 96 -11.61 -1.95 -8.71
C LEU A 96 -10.78 -2.68 -9.76
N GLY A 97 -10.12 -1.94 -10.66
CA GLY A 97 -9.27 -2.51 -11.70
C GLY A 97 -8.11 -3.35 -11.13
N ILE A 98 -7.44 -2.89 -10.06
CA ILE A 98 -6.39 -3.68 -9.40
C ILE A 98 -6.95 -4.99 -8.83
N VAL A 99 -8.12 -4.98 -8.20
CA VAL A 99 -8.75 -6.19 -7.66
C VAL A 99 -9.11 -7.16 -8.78
N ILE A 100 -9.69 -6.69 -9.88
CA ILE A 100 -10.00 -7.52 -11.05
C ILE A 100 -8.72 -8.14 -11.62
N ASN A 101 -7.66 -7.35 -11.83
CA ASN A 101 -6.38 -7.86 -12.32
C ASN A 101 -5.77 -8.91 -11.40
N GLN A 102 -5.94 -8.76 -10.08
CA GLN A 102 -5.48 -9.75 -9.12
C GLN A 102 -6.30 -11.04 -9.21
N LEU A 103 -7.63 -10.97 -9.31
CA LEU A 103 -8.49 -12.13 -9.49
C LEU A 103 -8.18 -12.89 -10.78
N ILE A 104 -7.87 -12.18 -11.88
CA ILE A 104 -7.42 -12.79 -13.14
C ILE A 104 -6.06 -13.48 -12.94
N SER A 105 -5.10 -12.81 -12.31
CA SER A 105 -3.76 -13.38 -12.10
C SER A 105 -3.76 -14.62 -11.22
N GLU A 106 -4.68 -14.70 -10.26
CA GLU A 106 -4.89 -15.85 -9.36
C GLU A 106 -5.89 -16.89 -9.92
N GLN A 107 -6.36 -16.72 -11.17
CA GLN A 107 -7.28 -17.63 -11.88
C GLN A 107 -8.64 -17.82 -11.18
N PHE A 108 -9.15 -16.78 -10.52
CA PHE A 108 -10.51 -16.76 -9.96
C PHE A 108 -11.56 -16.43 -11.02
N ILE A 109 -11.20 -15.59 -11.98
CA ILE A 109 -11.97 -15.23 -13.17
C ILE A 109 -11.08 -15.35 -14.40
N ASP A 110 -11.68 -15.60 -15.56
CA ASP A 110 -10.94 -15.67 -16.81
C ASP A 110 -10.65 -14.27 -17.36
N ASP A 111 -9.53 -14.19 -18.09
CA ASP A 111 -9.17 -12.99 -18.81
C ASP A 111 -10.15 -12.76 -19.97
N GLY A 112 -10.87 -11.66 -19.93
CA GLY A 112 -11.95 -11.35 -20.88
C GLY A 112 -13.37 -11.50 -20.34
N ASP A 113 -13.57 -12.03 -19.14
CA ASP A 113 -14.88 -12.04 -18.46
C ASP A 113 -15.35 -10.61 -18.15
N ILE A 114 -14.39 -9.69 -17.96
CA ILE A 114 -14.64 -8.27 -17.66
C ILE A 114 -13.82 -7.41 -18.63
N ASP A 115 -14.51 -6.65 -19.49
CA ASP A 115 -13.87 -5.69 -20.39
C ASP A 115 -13.59 -4.36 -19.66
N LEU A 116 -12.30 -4.06 -19.42
CA LEU A 116 -11.83 -2.82 -18.79
C LEU A 116 -11.30 -1.79 -19.81
N GLY A 117 -11.38 -2.06 -21.12
CA GLY A 117 -10.73 -1.23 -22.14
C GLY A 117 -11.13 0.24 -22.12
N ASN A 118 -12.41 0.53 -22.03
CA ASN A 118 -12.90 1.91 -21.92
C ASN A 118 -12.49 2.58 -20.61
N LEU A 119 -12.38 1.82 -19.53
CA LEU A 119 -11.96 2.32 -18.23
C LEU A 119 -10.49 2.78 -18.26
N ASP A 120 -9.61 2.04 -18.92
CA ASP A 120 -8.20 2.39 -19.03
C ASP A 120 -7.99 3.76 -19.66
N GLU A 121 -8.72 4.05 -20.75
CA GLU A 121 -8.63 5.36 -21.43
C GLU A 121 -9.17 6.51 -20.54
N LEU A 122 -10.28 6.29 -19.86
CA LEU A 122 -10.85 7.30 -18.94
C LEU A 122 -9.90 7.57 -17.78
N ILE A 123 -9.27 6.53 -17.24
CA ILE A 123 -8.28 6.66 -16.17
C ILE A 123 -7.04 7.40 -16.69
N TYR A 124 -6.57 7.10 -17.90
CA TYR A 124 -5.43 7.78 -18.51
C TYR A 124 -5.67 9.31 -18.63
N GLU A 125 -6.80 9.72 -19.15
CA GLU A 125 -7.17 11.14 -19.27
C GLU A 125 -7.27 11.82 -17.88
N TRP A 126 -7.83 11.11 -16.91
CA TRP A 126 -7.91 11.60 -15.54
C TRP A 126 -6.50 11.77 -14.91
N ILE A 127 -5.58 10.86 -15.16
CA ILE A 127 -4.18 10.96 -14.69
C ILE A 127 -3.52 12.24 -15.20
N ILE A 128 -3.70 12.55 -16.50
CA ILE A 128 -3.17 13.78 -17.11
C ILE A 128 -3.68 15.01 -16.35
N ASP A 129 -4.99 15.08 -16.09
CA ASP A 129 -5.58 16.17 -15.33
C ASP A 129 -5.00 16.29 -13.92
N ARG A 130 -4.84 15.14 -13.21
CA ARG A 130 -4.28 15.13 -11.86
C ARG A 130 -2.83 15.62 -11.81
N ILE A 131 -1.97 15.14 -12.71
CA ILE A 131 -0.58 15.60 -12.79
C ILE A 131 -0.52 17.11 -13.09
N LYS A 132 -1.35 17.62 -14.00
CA LYS A 132 -1.43 19.05 -14.30
C LYS A 132 -1.79 19.88 -13.07
N ASN A 133 -2.60 19.34 -12.18
CA ASN A 133 -3.05 19.98 -10.95
C ASN A 133 -2.21 19.64 -9.71
N ASN A 134 -1.00 19.08 -9.88
CA ASN A 134 -0.07 18.68 -8.81
C ASN A 134 -0.64 17.63 -7.84
N ASP A 135 -1.62 16.85 -8.26
CA ASP A 135 -2.28 15.80 -7.48
C ASP A 135 -1.72 14.44 -7.92
N SER A 136 -0.44 14.19 -7.61
CA SER A 136 0.33 13.04 -8.12
C SER A 136 0.65 11.99 -7.06
N GLU A 137 0.05 12.02 -5.86
CA GLU A 137 0.34 11.05 -4.82
C GLU A 137 -0.26 9.67 -5.10
N PHE A 138 0.12 8.65 -4.30
CA PHE A 138 -0.23 7.26 -4.57
C PHE A 138 -1.67 6.90 -4.20
N MET A 139 -2.17 7.32 -3.03
CA MET A 139 -3.46 6.84 -2.52
C MET A 139 -4.66 7.45 -3.27
N HIS A 140 -4.62 8.77 -3.49
CA HIS A 140 -5.75 9.56 -3.97
C HIS A 140 -5.44 10.34 -5.24
N GLY A 141 -4.19 10.32 -5.70
CA GLY A 141 -3.69 11.04 -6.86
C GLY A 141 -3.36 10.15 -8.06
N ALA A 142 -2.64 10.72 -9.01
CA ALA A 142 -2.33 10.11 -10.30
C ALA A 142 -1.56 8.79 -10.20
N PHE A 143 -0.64 8.66 -9.22
CA PHE A 143 0.28 7.51 -9.18
C PHE A 143 -0.40 6.20 -8.77
N GLY A 144 -1.48 6.25 -7.99
CA GLY A 144 -2.30 5.07 -7.74
C GLY A 144 -2.98 4.54 -9.01
N ALA A 145 -3.45 5.45 -9.85
CA ALA A 145 -4.04 5.10 -11.12
C ALA A 145 -2.99 4.62 -12.15
N ILE A 146 -1.78 5.23 -12.16
CA ILE A 146 -0.64 4.73 -12.95
C ILE A 146 -0.27 3.31 -12.51
N ARG A 147 -0.28 3.04 -11.19
CA ARG A 147 -0.03 1.69 -10.66
C ARG A 147 -1.04 0.69 -11.22
N TYR A 148 -2.34 1.03 -11.24
CA TYR A 148 -3.36 0.18 -11.86
C TYR A 148 -3.04 -0.10 -13.32
N LEU A 149 -2.85 0.93 -14.16
CA LEU A 149 -2.55 0.74 -15.58
C LEU A 149 -1.28 -0.12 -15.80
N SER A 150 -0.29 -0.01 -14.91
CA SER A 150 0.95 -0.81 -14.99
C SER A 150 0.76 -2.28 -14.59
N THR A 151 -0.30 -2.64 -13.86
CA THR A 151 -0.60 -4.04 -13.51
C THR A 151 -1.33 -4.79 -14.63
N ASN A 152 -2.02 -4.07 -15.50
CA ASN A 152 -2.80 -4.62 -16.63
C ASN A 152 -1.96 -4.76 -17.91
N SER A 153 -0.65 -5.01 -17.80
CA SER A 153 0.29 -4.93 -18.93
C SER A 153 0.03 -5.91 -20.08
N LYS A 154 -0.80 -6.95 -19.88
CA LYS A 154 -1.10 -7.93 -20.95
C LYS A 154 -2.29 -7.51 -21.82
N ASN A 155 -3.27 -6.84 -21.27
CA ASN A 155 -4.54 -6.50 -21.91
C ASN A 155 -4.83 -4.99 -21.93
N THR A 156 -3.90 -4.16 -21.45
CA THR A 156 -4.11 -2.72 -21.45
C THR A 156 -4.09 -2.15 -22.88
N THR A 157 -5.03 -1.25 -23.16
CA THR A 157 -4.98 -0.40 -24.36
C THR A 157 -3.91 0.70 -24.23
N ILE A 158 -3.30 0.84 -23.06
CA ILE A 158 -2.31 1.88 -22.76
C ILE A 158 -0.91 1.45 -23.22
N SER A 159 -0.43 2.09 -24.26
CA SER A 159 0.90 1.83 -24.83
C SER A 159 2.04 2.38 -23.96
N THR A 160 3.26 1.86 -24.17
CA THR A 160 4.49 2.42 -23.57
C THR A 160 4.67 3.92 -23.87
N LEU A 161 4.28 4.39 -25.06
CA LEU A 161 4.31 5.82 -25.41
C LEU A 161 3.44 6.65 -24.47
N LYS A 162 2.25 6.16 -24.12
CA LYS A 162 1.38 6.85 -23.15
C LYS A 162 2.00 6.92 -21.75
N PHE A 163 2.63 5.85 -21.27
CA PHE A 163 3.38 5.90 -20.00
C PHE A 163 4.51 6.91 -20.04
N GLU A 164 5.27 6.97 -21.13
CA GLU A 164 6.31 7.99 -21.30
C GLU A 164 5.76 9.41 -21.32
N GLU A 165 4.60 9.64 -21.93
CA GLU A 165 3.93 10.94 -21.91
C GLU A 165 3.55 11.37 -20.48
N LEU A 166 3.01 10.46 -19.66
CA LEU A 166 2.70 10.73 -18.27
C LEU A 166 3.95 11.11 -17.46
N VAL A 167 5.06 10.37 -17.65
CA VAL A 167 6.32 10.67 -16.95
C VAL A 167 6.94 11.98 -17.44
N LYS A 168 6.87 12.30 -18.73
CA LYS A 168 7.30 13.61 -19.27
C LYS A 168 6.48 14.76 -18.66
N LEU A 169 5.16 14.55 -18.53
CA LEU A 169 4.29 15.54 -17.90
C LEU A 169 4.66 15.72 -16.40
N LEU A 170 4.91 14.63 -15.67
CA LEU A 170 5.38 14.68 -14.30
C LEU A 170 6.70 15.44 -14.20
N MET A 171 7.68 15.15 -15.08
CA MET A 171 8.98 15.86 -15.11
C MET A 171 8.80 17.38 -15.30
N SER A 172 7.81 17.79 -16.10
CA SER A 172 7.52 19.22 -16.28
C SER A 172 7.01 19.93 -15.02
N LYS A 173 6.61 19.16 -14.01
CA LYS A 173 6.15 19.63 -12.69
C LYS A 173 7.22 19.51 -11.61
N SER A 174 8.38 18.96 -11.94
CA SER A 174 9.47 18.81 -10.99
C SER A 174 10.07 20.16 -10.60
N ILE A 175 10.45 20.27 -9.33
CA ILE A 175 11.14 21.41 -8.77
C ILE A 175 12.54 20.96 -8.39
N THR A 176 13.55 21.61 -8.98
CA THR A 176 14.95 21.34 -8.64
C THR A 176 15.30 22.07 -7.36
N SER A 177 15.78 21.34 -6.37
CA SER A 177 16.38 21.93 -5.17
C SER A 177 17.86 22.22 -5.40
N ASP A 178 18.34 23.38 -4.95
CA ASP A 178 19.76 23.73 -5.04
C ASP A 178 20.60 22.66 -4.31
N HIS A 179 21.33 21.83 -5.08
CA HIS A 179 22.20 20.74 -4.63
C HIS A 179 21.54 19.45 -4.10
N GLU A 180 20.20 19.36 -3.96
CA GLU A 180 19.53 18.24 -3.27
C GLU A 180 18.70 17.31 -4.18
N GLY A 181 18.67 17.51 -5.50
CA GLY A 181 17.86 16.71 -6.42
C GLY A 181 16.50 17.32 -6.73
N VAL A 182 15.47 16.49 -6.96
CA VAL A 182 14.15 16.92 -7.46
C VAL A 182 13.04 16.49 -6.50
N TYR A 183 12.07 17.37 -6.32
CA TYR A 183 10.82 17.10 -5.62
C TYR A 183 9.61 17.63 -6.40
N PHE A 184 8.42 17.34 -5.91
CA PHE A 184 7.14 17.80 -6.45
C PHE A 184 6.34 18.52 -5.38
N ASP A 185 5.68 19.60 -5.77
CA ASP A 185 4.64 20.22 -4.94
C ASP A 185 3.37 19.35 -5.06
N LEU A 186 3.20 18.45 -4.10
CA LEU A 186 2.09 17.50 -4.10
C LEU A 186 0.93 18.09 -3.31
N PHE A 187 -0.03 18.66 -4.03
CA PHE A 187 -1.28 19.09 -3.42
C PHE A 187 -2.13 17.86 -3.06
N ASN A 188 -2.36 17.65 -1.78
CA ASN A 188 -3.32 16.65 -1.30
C ASN A 188 -4.54 17.36 -0.72
N LYS A 189 -5.64 17.41 -1.48
CA LYS A 189 -6.91 18.01 -1.05
C LYS A 189 -7.58 17.28 0.12
N PHE A 190 -7.17 16.03 0.38
CA PHE A 190 -7.68 15.23 1.51
C PHE A 190 -6.93 15.50 2.82
N ILE A 191 -5.82 16.24 2.78
CA ILE A 191 -5.07 16.67 3.96
C ILE A 191 -4.87 18.20 3.89
N PRO A 192 -5.95 18.99 3.98
CA PRO A 192 -5.90 20.45 3.83
C PRO A 192 -5.14 21.17 4.95
N GLU A 193 -4.82 20.45 6.03
CA GLU A 193 -4.13 20.98 7.21
C GLU A 193 -2.62 21.14 7.02
N TYR A 194 -2.05 20.60 5.95
CA TYR A 194 -0.64 20.78 5.67
C TYR A 194 -0.36 22.23 5.25
N PRO A 195 0.68 22.86 5.81
CA PRO A 195 1.12 24.18 5.36
C PRO A 195 1.38 24.18 3.85
N LYS A 196 1.11 25.32 3.19
CA LYS A 196 1.50 25.51 1.79
C LYS A 196 3.01 25.24 1.64
N ASN A 197 3.40 24.63 0.54
CA ASN A 197 4.78 24.24 0.23
C ASN A 197 5.32 23.07 1.09
N THR A 198 4.44 22.25 1.61
CA THR A 198 4.84 21.02 2.30
C THR A 198 5.20 19.93 1.30
N ILE A 199 6.36 19.31 1.48
CA ILE A 199 6.82 18.21 0.65
C ILE A 199 6.64 16.92 1.45
N ASN A 200 5.78 16.03 0.97
CA ASN A 200 5.55 14.74 1.59
C ASN A 200 6.59 13.72 1.10
N LEU A 201 7.30 13.07 2.03
CA LEU A 201 8.36 12.09 1.74
C LEU A 201 7.85 10.64 1.82
N SER A 202 6.60 10.42 2.24
CA SER A 202 6.08 9.10 2.58
C SER A 202 5.87 8.16 1.38
N LEU A 203 5.59 6.89 1.69
CA LEU A 203 5.19 5.90 0.68
C LEU A 203 3.74 6.14 0.22
N SER A 204 2.83 6.42 1.16
CA SER A 204 1.40 6.53 0.89
C SER A 204 1.02 7.80 0.12
N HIS A 205 1.63 8.95 0.43
CA HIS A 205 1.21 10.25 -0.12
C HIS A 205 2.37 11.08 -0.67
N GLY A 206 3.58 10.52 -0.78
CA GLY A 206 4.77 11.31 -1.03
C GLY A 206 5.74 10.75 -2.06
N LEU A 207 6.95 11.31 -2.01
CA LEU A 207 8.01 11.06 -2.98
C LEU A 207 8.47 9.60 -2.99
N SER A 208 8.46 8.90 -1.84
CA SER A 208 8.85 7.49 -1.80
C SER A 208 7.90 6.61 -2.63
N GLY A 209 6.59 6.87 -2.57
CA GLY A 209 5.61 6.16 -3.40
C GLY A 209 5.78 6.43 -4.89
N ILE A 210 6.00 7.71 -5.25
CA ILE A 210 6.28 8.10 -6.64
C ILE A 210 7.53 7.40 -7.15
N LEU A 211 8.62 7.41 -6.37
CA LEU A 211 9.87 6.76 -6.76
C LEU A 211 9.71 5.25 -6.97
N VAL A 212 9.07 4.55 -6.02
CA VAL A 212 8.84 3.10 -6.14
C VAL A 212 8.03 2.76 -7.40
N ILE A 213 7.00 3.53 -7.72
CA ILE A 213 6.19 3.29 -8.92
C ILE A 213 6.97 3.62 -10.20
N LEU A 214 7.79 4.68 -10.23
CA LEU A 214 8.66 4.96 -11.38
C LEU A 214 9.64 3.81 -11.63
N LEU A 215 10.24 3.26 -10.58
CA LEU A 215 11.14 2.12 -10.67
C LEU A 215 10.40 0.87 -11.18
N ASP A 216 9.17 0.63 -10.73
CA ASP A 216 8.34 -0.46 -11.22
C ASP A 216 8.01 -0.33 -12.73
N LEU A 217 7.75 0.90 -13.20
CA LEU A 217 7.56 1.17 -14.64
C LEU A 217 8.83 0.89 -15.46
N ILE A 218 10.01 1.22 -14.92
CA ILE A 218 11.30 0.94 -15.56
C ILE A 218 11.55 -0.58 -15.60
N ASP A 219 11.39 -1.27 -14.47
CA ASP A 219 11.61 -2.73 -14.36
C ASP A 219 10.69 -3.53 -15.29
N LYS A 220 9.47 -3.03 -15.53
CA LYS A 220 8.51 -3.62 -16.48
C LYS A 220 8.75 -3.22 -17.94
N GLY A 221 9.70 -2.33 -18.21
CA GLY A 221 9.96 -1.81 -19.55
C GLY A 221 8.82 -0.93 -20.12
N LEU A 222 7.95 -0.39 -19.26
CA LEU A 222 6.86 0.51 -19.64
C LEU A 222 7.35 1.93 -19.92
N ILE A 223 8.49 2.30 -19.37
CA ILE A 223 9.22 3.54 -19.67
C ILE A 223 10.71 3.20 -19.87
N GLY A 224 11.39 3.99 -20.74
CA GLY A 224 12.79 3.75 -21.06
C GLY A 224 13.76 4.19 -19.98
N GLU A 225 15.04 3.73 -20.09
CA GLU A 225 16.13 4.14 -19.19
C GLU A 225 16.41 5.66 -19.22
N ALA A 226 15.89 6.39 -20.20
CA ALA A 226 16.00 7.85 -20.25
C ALA A 226 15.44 8.54 -18.99
N TYR A 227 14.53 7.86 -18.27
CA TYR A 227 13.94 8.36 -17.02
C TYR A 227 14.72 7.98 -15.77
N LYS A 228 15.83 7.26 -15.90
CA LYS A 228 16.73 6.91 -14.81
C LYS A 228 17.20 8.13 -14.02
N ASN A 229 17.54 9.22 -14.70
CA ASN A 229 17.97 10.45 -14.03
C ASN A 229 16.90 11.03 -13.11
N LEU A 230 15.61 10.99 -13.51
CA LEU A 230 14.53 11.44 -12.67
C LEU A 230 14.45 10.63 -11.36
N ALA A 231 14.57 9.29 -11.46
CA ALA A 231 14.59 8.42 -10.28
C ALA A 231 15.77 8.74 -9.35
N TYR A 232 16.97 8.94 -9.92
CA TYR A 232 18.16 9.34 -9.15
C TYR A 232 18.00 10.71 -8.48
N ASP A 233 17.41 11.69 -9.16
CA ASP A 233 17.21 13.03 -8.62
C ASP A 233 16.18 13.01 -7.48
N ILE A 234 15.10 12.21 -7.57
CA ILE A 234 14.16 12.00 -6.47
C ILE A 234 14.86 11.30 -5.30
N ALA A 235 15.62 10.23 -5.57
CA ALA A 235 16.33 9.48 -4.52
C ALA A 235 17.39 10.37 -3.84
N LYS A 236 18.08 11.24 -4.59
CA LYS A 236 19.03 12.21 -4.06
C LYS A 236 18.32 13.20 -3.13
N TYR A 237 17.14 13.70 -3.50
CA TYR A 237 16.36 14.56 -2.64
C TYR A 237 15.96 13.86 -1.32
N LEU A 238 15.44 12.64 -1.39
CA LEU A 238 15.11 11.84 -0.21
C LEU A 238 16.35 11.60 0.68
N ASN A 239 17.49 11.30 0.08
CA ASN A 239 18.76 11.10 0.80
C ASN A 239 19.23 12.40 1.50
N GLY A 240 19.06 13.55 0.85
CA GLY A 240 19.38 14.88 1.42
C GLY A 240 18.50 15.25 2.65
N LYS A 241 17.40 14.54 2.89
CA LYS A 241 16.54 14.74 4.06
C LYS A 241 16.86 13.83 5.24
N ILE A 242 17.95 13.06 5.17
CA ILE A 242 18.47 12.31 6.31
C ILE A 242 19.04 13.30 7.32
N GLU A 243 18.50 13.29 8.53
CA GLU A 243 18.92 14.19 9.61
C GLU A 243 19.70 13.41 10.68
N ASP A 244 20.78 14.03 11.17
CA ASP A 244 21.47 13.74 12.44
C ASP A 244 21.58 12.24 12.80
N VAL A 245 22.01 11.44 11.81
CA VAL A 245 22.03 10.00 11.87
C VAL A 245 23.11 9.51 12.83
N ASN A 246 22.71 8.83 13.88
CA ASN A 246 23.66 8.09 14.72
C ASN A 246 23.31 6.59 14.68
N PHE A 247 23.85 5.88 13.72
CA PHE A 247 23.65 4.43 13.57
C PHE A 247 24.09 3.62 14.79
N GLU A 248 25.11 4.09 15.54
CA GLU A 248 25.58 3.42 16.75
C GLU A 248 24.54 3.48 17.87
N LYS A 249 23.82 4.61 17.98
CA LYS A 249 22.75 4.80 18.95
C LYS A 249 21.41 4.28 18.44
N LYS A 250 21.37 3.73 17.21
CA LYS A 250 20.15 3.19 16.59
C LYS A 250 19.02 4.23 16.50
N ILE A 251 19.39 5.49 16.27
CA ILE A 251 18.44 6.59 16.10
C ILE A 251 17.95 6.59 14.66
N TYR A 252 16.68 6.93 14.47
CA TYR A 252 16.05 7.10 13.15
C TYR A 252 16.70 8.24 12.35
N CYS A 253 16.52 8.17 11.04
CA CYS A 253 17.36 8.87 10.09
C CYS A 253 16.65 9.98 9.32
N HIS A 254 15.34 9.98 9.23
CA HIS A 254 14.60 10.96 8.42
C HIS A 254 13.81 11.90 9.31
N ALA A 255 13.73 13.14 8.85
CA ALA A 255 12.73 14.08 9.30
C ALA A 255 11.35 13.47 9.12
N ASP A 256 10.34 14.05 9.77
CA ASP A 256 8.95 13.72 9.50
C ASP A 256 8.73 13.64 7.99
N SER A 257 7.84 12.76 7.57
CA SER A 257 7.49 12.54 6.16
C SER A 257 7.05 13.79 5.43
N VAL A 258 7.01 14.92 6.11
CA VAL A 258 6.61 16.20 5.58
C VAL A 258 7.67 17.27 5.91
N VAL A 259 8.19 17.91 4.87
CA VAL A 259 9.18 18.99 4.99
C VAL A 259 8.61 20.27 4.39
N SER A 260 8.70 21.36 5.12
CA SER A 260 8.45 22.71 4.60
C SER A 260 9.73 23.54 4.67
N PRO A 261 10.01 24.43 3.70
CA PRO A 261 11.16 25.31 3.77
C PRO A 261 11.24 26.14 5.06
N ASP A 262 10.09 26.44 5.66
CA ASP A 262 9.96 27.29 6.84
C ASP A 262 9.80 26.50 8.16
N ILE A 263 9.68 25.18 8.10
CA ILE A 263 9.49 24.32 9.27
C ILE A 263 10.58 23.27 9.26
N LYS A 264 11.47 23.31 10.27
CA LYS A 264 12.34 22.15 10.53
C LYS A 264 11.43 20.94 10.73
N GLY A 265 11.60 19.93 9.87
CA GLY A 265 10.81 18.71 9.92
C GLY A 265 10.77 18.16 11.34
N ARG A 266 9.62 17.75 11.81
CA ARG A 266 9.52 17.05 13.09
C ARG A 266 10.23 15.71 12.95
N ARG A 267 11.14 15.41 13.84
CA ARG A 267 11.70 14.07 13.96
C ARG A 267 10.58 13.12 14.33
N ASN A 268 10.32 12.15 13.48
CA ASN A 268 9.30 11.14 13.71
C ASN A 268 9.94 9.77 13.83
N THR A 269 9.81 9.16 15.00
CA THR A 269 10.29 7.78 15.24
C THR A 269 9.33 6.73 14.69
N ARG A 270 8.19 7.13 14.15
CA ARG A 270 7.13 6.22 13.70
C ARG A 270 7.66 5.11 12.79
N LEU A 271 7.25 3.88 13.08
CA LEU A 271 7.34 2.76 12.16
C LEU A 271 5.93 2.46 11.62
N ALA A 272 5.76 2.65 10.34
CA ALA A 272 4.47 2.43 9.69
C ALA A 272 4.68 2.14 8.19
N TRP A 273 3.68 1.51 7.58
CA TRP A 273 3.64 1.40 6.14
C TRP A 273 3.45 2.77 5.49
N CYS A 274 2.56 3.59 6.05
CA CYS A 274 2.22 4.88 5.45
C CYS A 274 3.35 5.92 5.61
N TYR A 275 4.00 6.01 6.76
CA TYR A 275 4.98 7.05 7.10
C TYR A 275 6.16 6.48 7.90
N GLY A 276 7.29 7.17 7.84
CA GLY A 276 8.48 6.87 8.64
C GLY A 276 9.66 6.33 7.83
N ASP A 277 10.75 6.00 8.54
CA ASP A 277 12.02 5.60 7.92
C ASP A 277 11.90 4.39 6.98
N LEU A 278 10.99 3.46 7.27
CA LEU A 278 10.78 2.27 6.43
C LEU A 278 10.33 2.61 5.01
N ASN A 279 9.69 3.76 4.80
CA ASN A 279 9.31 4.21 3.46
C ASN A 279 10.54 4.50 2.58
N GLN A 280 11.54 5.17 3.15
CA GLN A 280 12.79 5.45 2.47
C GLN A 280 13.66 4.19 2.33
N VAL A 281 13.61 3.29 3.31
CA VAL A 281 14.26 1.97 3.21
C VAL A 281 13.76 1.21 1.99
N LEU A 282 12.44 1.14 1.79
CA LEU A 282 11.82 0.50 0.63
C LEU A 282 12.21 1.20 -0.67
N ALA A 283 12.13 2.53 -0.73
CA ALA A 283 12.49 3.30 -1.91
C ALA A 283 13.97 3.13 -2.30
N PHE A 284 14.90 3.19 -1.33
CA PHE A 284 16.33 3.00 -1.61
C PHE A 284 16.67 1.55 -1.93
N LEU A 285 15.99 0.56 -1.34
CA LEU A 285 16.16 -0.83 -1.70
C LEU A 285 15.80 -1.04 -3.18
N ARG A 286 14.64 -0.54 -3.60
CA ARG A 286 14.20 -0.61 -5.00
C ARG A 286 15.16 0.11 -5.95
N MET A 287 15.65 1.31 -5.58
CA MET A 287 16.70 2.02 -6.35
C MET A 287 17.93 1.14 -6.56
N GLY A 288 18.42 0.55 -5.47
CA GLY A 288 19.61 -0.30 -5.52
C GLY A 288 19.40 -1.56 -6.34
N GLN A 289 18.21 -2.16 -6.32
CA GLN A 289 17.87 -3.36 -7.09
C GLN A 289 17.71 -3.04 -8.58
N THR A 290 16.86 -2.07 -8.94
CA THR A 290 16.59 -1.69 -10.34
C THR A 290 17.86 -1.28 -11.09
N PHE A 291 18.77 -0.53 -10.45
CA PHE A 291 19.98 -0.03 -11.10
C PHE A 291 21.27 -0.75 -10.69
N GLN A 292 21.18 -1.79 -9.87
CA GLN A 292 22.34 -2.51 -9.30
C GLN A 292 23.29 -1.55 -8.55
N ASP A 293 22.74 -0.53 -7.89
CA ASP A 293 23.47 0.55 -7.23
C ASP A 293 23.78 0.18 -5.77
N GLN A 294 25.05 -0.13 -5.50
CA GLN A 294 25.53 -0.55 -4.18
C GLN A 294 25.42 0.56 -3.12
N TYR A 295 25.46 1.82 -3.51
CA TYR A 295 25.29 2.93 -2.59
C TYR A 295 23.88 2.90 -1.97
N TYR A 296 22.83 2.82 -2.80
CA TYR A 296 21.45 2.78 -2.33
C TYR A 296 21.09 1.48 -1.60
N LEU A 297 21.64 0.32 -2.02
CA LEU A 297 21.52 -0.93 -1.27
C LEU A 297 22.11 -0.78 0.14
N SER A 298 23.34 -0.28 0.23
CA SER A 298 24.01 -0.07 1.52
C SER A 298 23.27 0.92 2.41
N LEU A 299 22.76 2.01 1.83
CA LEU A 299 21.99 3.02 2.54
C LEU A 299 20.69 2.45 3.08
N SER A 300 19.93 1.73 2.26
CA SER A 300 18.71 1.03 2.67
C SER A 300 18.98 0.08 3.84
N HIS A 301 20.03 -0.74 3.76
CA HIS A 301 20.38 -1.69 4.82
C HIS A 301 20.76 -0.98 6.12
N LYS A 302 21.58 0.08 6.04
CA LYS A 302 21.99 0.84 7.23
C LYS A 302 20.79 1.44 7.95
N ILE A 303 19.88 2.11 7.22
CA ILE A 303 18.68 2.70 7.80
C ILE A 303 17.76 1.59 8.33
N GLY A 304 17.49 0.56 7.52
CA GLY A 304 16.60 -0.54 7.86
C GLY A 304 17.01 -1.27 9.14
N LEU A 305 18.30 -1.56 9.30
CA LEU A 305 18.81 -2.19 10.51
C LEU A 305 18.59 -1.34 11.78
N THR A 306 18.63 -0.01 11.69
CA THR A 306 18.33 0.84 12.86
C THR A 306 16.88 0.70 13.31
N THR A 307 15.96 0.40 12.38
CA THR A 307 14.53 0.25 12.69
C THR A 307 14.22 -1.05 13.42
N THR A 308 15.02 -2.12 13.24
CA THR A 308 14.78 -3.43 13.86
C THR A 308 14.90 -3.41 15.39
N TYR A 309 15.56 -2.40 15.93
CA TYR A 309 15.77 -2.24 17.39
C TYR A 309 14.68 -1.43 18.09
N ARG A 310 13.83 -0.74 17.33
CA ARG A 310 12.72 0.07 17.86
C ARG A 310 11.56 -0.86 18.19
N LYS A 311 11.14 -0.87 19.45
CA LYS A 311 10.11 -1.80 19.94
C LYS A 311 9.10 -1.15 20.86
N ASP A 312 9.47 -0.06 21.53
CA ASP A 312 8.63 0.63 22.49
C ASP A 312 7.71 1.65 21.78
N PHE A 313 6.60 2.00 22.40
CA PHE A 313 5.61 2.94 21.85
C PHE A 313 6.25 4.28 21.49
N GLU A 314 7.09 4.84 22.36
CA GLU A 314 7.77 6.13 22.14
C GLU A 314 8.72 6.11 20.93
N GLN A 315 9.17 4.92 20.54
CA GLN A 315 10.08 4.71 19.41
C GLN A 315 9.34 4.38 18.11
N THR A 316 8.08 3.96 18.18
CA THR A 316 7.37 3.38 17.04
C THR A 316 6.00 3.99 16.80
N TYR A 317 5.35 4.51 17.84
CA TYR A 317 3.95 4.94 17.87
C TYR A 317 2.96 3.83 17.46
N ILE A 318 3.33 2.56 17.68
CA ILE A 318 2.49 1.40 17.41
C ILE A 318 1.72 1.04 18.68
N SER A 319 0.39 1.04 18.59
CA SER A 319 -0.52 0.80 19.72
C SER A 319 -1.61 -0.24 19.46
N ASP A 320 -1.67 -0.79 18.24
CA ASP A 320 -2.68 -1.76 17.82
C ASP A 320 -2.16 -2.71 16.73
N SER A 321 -3.04 -3.64 16.27
CA SER A 321 -2.65 -4.66 15.29
C SER A 321 -2.86 -4.25 13.82
N GLN A 322 -3.47 -3.10 13.52
CA GLN A 322 -3.81 -2.70 12.15
C GLN A 322 -2.64 -2.69 11.17
N PHE A 323 -2.94 -2.68 9.86
CA PHE A 323 -1.89 -2.72 8.83
C PHE A 323 -1.17 -1.37 8.63
N CYS A 324 -1.90 -0.28 8.52
CA CYS A 324 -1.34 1.02 8.12
C CYS A 324 -0.17 1.47 9.00
N HIS A 325 -0.38 1.46 10.32
CA HIS A 325 0.58 1.94 11.31
C HIS A 325 0.58 1.13 12.62
N GLY A 326 0.08 -0.10 12.56
CA GLY A 326 0.10 -1.07 13.63
C GLY A 326 1.10 -2.21 13.40
N THR A 327 1.01 -3.24 14.22
CA THR A 327 1.99 -4.33 14.23
C THR A 327 1.95 -5.19 12.96
N SER A 328 0.78 -5.41 12.33
CA SER A 328 0.68 -6.27 11.15
C SER A 328 1.38 -5.67 9.92
N GLY A 329 1.36 -4.34 9.76
CA GLY A 329 2.15 -3.68 8.72
C GLY A 329 3.66 -3.89 8.90
N MET A 330 4.14 -3.93 10.14
CA MET A 330 5.53 -4.22 10.42
C MET A 330 5.91 -5.66 10.07
N VAL A 331 5.01 -6.63 10.35
CA VAL A 331 5.23 -8.03 9.92
C VAL A 331 5.45 -8.10 8.42
N GLU A 332 4.59 -7.41 7.65
CA GLU A 332 4.64 -7.46 6.19
C GLU A 332 5.88 -6.79 5.62
N ILE A 333 6.23 -5.59 6.11
CA ILE A 333 7.41 -4.86 5.64
C ILE A 333 8.70 -5.65 5.96
N TYR A 334 8.86 -6.14 7.19
CA TYR A 334 10.06 -6.89 7.55
C TYR A 334 10.12 -8.26 6.88
N ARG A 335 8.97 -8.90 6.57
CA ARG A 335 8.92 -10.07 5.71
C ARG A 335 9.45 -9.76 4.33
N TYR A 336 8.93 -8.70 3.67
CA TYR A 336 9.41 -8.25 2.38
C TYR A 336 10.91 -7.95 2.40
N LEU A 337 11.40 -7.18 3.37
CA LEU A 337 12.82 -6.86 3.49
C LEU A 337 13.69 -8.12 3.65
N TYR A 338 13.24 -9.10 4.45
CA TYR A 338 13.93 -10.37 4.59
C TYR A 338 13.96 -11.18 3.29
N GLU A 339 12.83 -11.27 2.60
CA GLU A 339 12.74 -11.99 1.32
C GLU A 339 13.63 -11.35 0.23
N GLN A 340 13.78 -10.03 0.24
CA GLN A 340 14.62 -9.31 -0.72
C GLN A 340 16.12 -9.33 -0.39
N THR A 341 16.48 -9.49 0.88
CA THR A 341 17.88 -9.27 1.32
C THR A 341 18.51 -10.45 2.02
N SER A 342 17.71 -11.39 2.53
CA SER A 342 18.13 -12.51 3.40
C SER A 342 18.85 -12.06 4.70
N ILE A 343 18.68 -10.80 5.11
CA ILE A 343 19.27 -10.28 6.36
C ILE A 343 18.47 -10.80 7.56
N SER A 344 19.14 -11.55 8.45
CA SER A 344 18.52 -12.25 9.58
C SER A 344 17.79 -11.32 10.56
N GLU A 345 18.31 -10.12 10.77
CA GLU A 345 17.72 -9.11 11.65
C GLU A 345 16.30 -8.68 11.21
N TYR A 346 16.02 -8.71 9.92
CA TYR A 346 14.67 -8.48 9.42
C TYR A 346 13.74 -9.66 9.73
N LEU A 347 14.24 -10.89 9.67
CA LEU A 347 13.46 -12.06 10.10
C LEU A 347 13.15 -12.01 11.60
N ASP A 348 14.12 -11.63 12.41
CA ASP A 348 13.94 -11.47 13.86
C ASP A 348 12.94 -10.36 14.19
N ALA A 349 13.02 -9.22 13.49
CA ALA A 349 12.07 -8.13 13.63
C ALA A 349 10.66 -8.56 13.20
N LYS A 350 10.53 -9.24 12.05
CA LYS A 350 9.26 -9.81 11.57
C LYS A 350 8.66 -10.74 12.62
N ASN A 351 9.44 -11.66 13.19
CA ASN A 351 8.96 -12.60 14.19
C ASN A 351 8.53 -11.89 15.50
N TYR A 352 9.26 -10.85 15.91
CA TYR A 352 8.89 -10.04 17.07
C TYR A 352 7.52 -9.37 16.84
N TRP A 353 7.34 -8.70 15.71
CA TRP A 353 6.10 -8.00 15.41
C TRP A 353 4.93 -8.96 15.16
N LEU A 354 5.17 -10.16 14.63
CA LEU A 354 4.14 -11.19 14.50
C LEU A 354 3.64 -11.67 15.87
N ASN A 355 4.54 -11.85 16.85
CA ASN A 355 4.14 -12.17 18.21
C ASN A 355 3.29 -11.05 18.82
N LYS A 356 3.67 -9.78 18.58
CA LYS A 356 2.89 -8.62 19.02
C LYS A 356 1.54 -8.50 18.29
N THR A 357 1.48 -8.83 17.01
CA THR A 357 0.20 -8.87 16.27
C THR A 357 -0.75 -9.87 16.89
N VAL A 358 -0.28 -11.09 17.21
CA VAL A 358 -1.10 -12.12 17.85
C VAL A 358 -1.56 -11.69 19.25
N GLU A 359 -0.69 -11.05 20.02
CA GLU A 359 -1.02 -10.51 21.35
C GLU A 359 -2.10 -9.43 21.28
N TYR A 360 -1.92 -8.43 20.38
CA TYR A 360 -2.85 -7.32 20.25
C TYR A 360 -4.19 -7.77 19.69
N ILE A 361 -4.21 -8.53 18.59
CA ILE A 361 -5.47 -8.95 17.96
C ILE A 361 -6.34 -9.80 18.89
N GLU A 362 -5.75 -10.65 19.73
CA GLU A 362 -6.51 -11.42 20.72
C GLU A 362 -7.25 -10.48 21.68
N THR A 363 -6.55 -9.50 22.25
CA THR A 363 -7.13 -8.49 23.16
C THR A 363 -8.17 -7.61 22.46
N GLU A 364 -7.90 -7.20 21.22
CA GLU A 364 -8.75 -6.34 20.42
C GLU A 364 -10.05 -7.04 20.01
N LEU A 365 -10.00 -8.35 19.71
CA LEU A 365 -11.19 -9.15 19.45
C LEU A 365 -12.03 -9.35 20.73
N ASP A 366 -11.38 -9.59 21.88
CA ASP A 366 -12.08 -9.76 23.16
C ASP A 366 -12.77 -8.47 23.63
N SER A 367 -12.17 -7.32 23.34
CA SER A 367 -12.72 -6.00 23.70
C SER A 367 -13.72 -5.43 22.70
N GLY A 368 -13.89 -6.02 21.52
CA GLY A 368 -14.69 -5.46 20.43
C GLY A 368 -14.10 -4.21 19.77
N TYR A 369 -12.80 -3.98 19.91
CA TYR A 369 -12.08 -2.76 19.47
C TYR A 369 -12.42 -2.33 18.04
N TYR A 370 -12.38 -3.26 17.08
CA TYR A 370 -12.65 -2.94 15.68
C TYR A 370 -14.14 -2.68 15.39
N THR A 371 -15.03 -3.37 16.09
CA THR A 371 -16.48 -3.17 15.99
C THR A 371 -16.88 -1.80 16.53
N GLU A 372 -16.37 -1.41 17.71
CA GLU A 372 -16.62 -0.10 18.30
C GLU A 372 -16.09 1.04 17.43
N LYS A 373 -14.91 0.87 16.82
CA LYS A 373 -14.32 1.85 15.91
C LYS A 373 -14.91 1.82 14.49
N LYS A 374 -15.86 0.92 14.21
CA LYS A 374 -16.45 0.73 12.88
C LYS A 374 -15.39 0.46 11.79
N ARG A 375 -14.37 -0.33 12.10
CA ARG A 375 -13.24 -0.65 11.21
C ARG A 375 -13.14 -2.14 10.89
N THR A 376 -14.21 -2.89 11.09
CA THR A 376 -14.23 -4.35 10.94
C THR A 376 -13.88 -4.79 9.52
N ALA A 377 -14.38 -4.10 8.51
CA ALA A 377 -14.15 -4.43 7.09
C ALA A 377 -13.08 -3.56 6.40
N GLU A 378 -12.26 -2.82 7.15
CA GLU A 378 -11.21 -2.01 6.56
C GLU A 378 -9.94 -2.83 6.31
N LEU A 379 -9.38 -2.70 5.09
CA LEU A 379 -8.11 -3.32 4.70
C LEU A 379 -6.92 -2.58 5.31
N LEU A 380 -6.97 -1.25 5.37
CA LEU A 380 -5.84 -0.43 5.79
C LEU A 380 -5.73 -0.32 7.33
N GLU A 381 -6.84 0.00 7.99
CA GLU A 381 -6.88 0.28 9.43
C GLU A 381 -7.83 -0.64 10.22
N GLY A 382 -8.19 -1.79 9.64
CA GLY A 382 -9.14 -2.71 10.22
C GLY A 382 -8.72 -4.18 10.19
N LEU A 383 -9.70 -5.06 10.48
CA LEU A 383 -9.46 -6.50 10.62
C LEU A 383 -8.98 -7.17 9.33
N ILE A 384 -9.38 -6.67 8.15
CA ILE A 384 -9.03 -7.30 6.87
C ILE A 384 -7.51 -7.30 6.68
N GLY A 385 -6.83 -6.17 6.93
CA GLY A 385 -5.36 -6.10 6.80
C GLY A 385 -4.65 -7.03 7.78
N VAL A 386 -5.11 -7.11 9.02
CA VAL A 386 -4.57 -8.03 10.01
C VAL A 386 -4.76 -9.48 9.56
N ALA A 387 -5.96 -9.84 9.10
CA ALA A 387 -6.29 -11.19 8.64
C ALA A 387 -5.42 -11.60 7.44
N LEU A 388 -5.19 -10.73 6.47
CA LEU A 388 -4.35 -11.01 5.31
C LEU A 388 -2.89 -11.27 5.69
N VAL A 389 -2.36 -10.53 6.66
CA VAL A 389 -1.01 -10.80 7.21
C VAL A 389 -0.95 -12.16 7.89
N LEU A 390 -1.96 -12.51 8.70
CA LEU A 390 -2.04 -13.82 9.34
C LEU A 390 -2.22 -14.96 8.33
N LEU A 391 -3.05 -14.78 7.29
CA LEU A 391 -3.20 -15.73 6.18
C LEU A 391 -1.87 -15.97 5.46
N SER A 392 -1.10 -14.91 5.22
CA SER A 392 0.24 -15.04 4.62
C SER A 392 1.20 -15.87 5.49
N GLU A 393 1.10 -15.79 6.81
CA GLU A 393 1.93 -16.63 7.71
C GLU A 393 1.50 -18.10 7.68
N VAL A 394 0.19 -18.38 7.56
CA VAL A 394 -0.30 -19.75 7.36
C VAL A 394 0.12 -20.27 5.99
N GLY A 395 -0.08 -19.50 4.93
CA GLY A 395 0.30 -19.86 3.57
C GLY A 395 1.78 -20.21 3.41
N LYS A 396 2.66 -19.43 4.04
CA LYS A 396 4.11 -19.71 4.03
C LYS A 396 4.45 -21.08 4.62
N SER A 397 3.70 -21.54 5.62
CA SER A 397 3.89 -22.89 6.17
C SER A 397 3.41 -24.01 5.23
N GLN A 398 2.69 -23.67 4.18
CA GLN A 398 2.13 -24.56 3.16
C GLN A 398 2.80 -24.36 1.78
N ASP A 399 3.90 -23.62 1.71
CA ASP A 399 4.57 -23.19 0.48
C ASP A 399 3.65 -22.40 -0.49
N GLN A 400 2.64 -21.73 0.06
CA GLN A 400 1.73 -20.86 -0.69
C GLN A 400 2.12 -19.38 -0.47
N LYS A 401 2.33 -18.66 -1.56
CA LYS A 401 2.62 -17.21 -1.53
C LYS A 401 1.38 -16.45 -1.96
N LEU A 402 0.92 -15.53 -1.11
CA LEU A 402 -0.16 -14.60 -1.43
C LEU A 402 0.42 -13.32 -2.05
N SER A 403 -0.33 -12.72 -2.97
CA SER A 403 0.09 -11.53 -3.74
C SER A 403 -0.64 -10.24 -3.36
N TRP A 404 -1.52 -10.27 -2.36
CA TRP A 404 -2.32 -9.10 -1.94
C TRP A 404 -1.47 -7.88 -1.54
N ASN A 405 -0.26 -8.11 -1.04
CA ASN A 405 0.67 -7.06 -0.62
C ASN A 405 1.22 -6.22 -1.77
N ASN A 406 1.07 -6.67 -3.01
CA ASN A 406 1.41 -5.90 -4.22
C ASN A 406 0.64 -4.57 -4.29
N ILE A 407 -0.56 -4.52 -3.69
CA ILE A 407 -1.37 -3.30 -3.56
C ILE A 407 -0.62 -2.22 -2.75
N PHE A 408 0.22 -2.64 -1.82
CA PHE A 408 0.96 -1.80 -0.89
C PHE A 408 2.40 -1.49 -1.31
N LEU A 409 2.74 -1.71 -2.59
CA LEU A 409 4.09 -1.53 -3.14
C LEU A 409 5.15 -2.43 -2.48
N LEU A 410 4.75 -3.62 -2.02
CA LEU A 410 5.59 -4.66 -1.43
C LEU A 410 5.66 -5.88 -2.37
N ASN A 411 6.21 -5.69 -3.59
CA ASN A 411 6.25 -6.67 -4.66
C ASN A 411 7.66 -6.89 -5.22
#